data_55cca23b61620a54a15f3d097a087c62
#
_entry.id   55cca23b61620a54a15f3d097a087c62
#
_cell.length_a   1.000
_cell.length_b   1.000
_cell.length_c   1.000
_cell.angle_alpha   90.00
_cell.angle_beta   90.00
_cell.angle_gamma   90.00
#
_symmetry.space_group_name_H-M   'P 1'
#
loop_
_entity.id
_entity.type
_entity.pdbx_description
1 polymer ?
#
loop_
_entity_poly.entity_id
_entity_poly.type
_entity_poly.pdbx_seq_one_letter_code
_entity_poly.pdbx_strand_id
1 'polypeptide(L)'
;MDFDKKKLISYIKRLNEPKILVVGDLAIDEMMYGDTERISREAPVLILQHTRTDIILGAASNAAHNVSTLNGGKVLVAGVCGDDYQTGLLTGAFDKANIDYKYLVKDNTRKTTTKTRISGSISTSITQQIVRIDRQTKEELSKETEALLIENLKKAIPEVDAVILSDYHIGTLTKKVIEKTIEIANKYKKIVVVDAQKNLETYKNITSMTPNLPDTQKSVGFFINNDVDLKKAGDKLLRDTKAKSILITCGADGMFVTEQNKKYTKIPVFNKSEVFDVTGAGDTVTAVYTLALAAGADSVYAALIGNIAASLVVKQFGCATTTISELLCAVENIL
;
A
#
# COMPACT_ATOMS: atom_id res chain seq x y z
N MET A 1 -7.08 -7.61 -24.93
CA MET A 1 -7.83 -6.36 -24.71
C MET A 1 -7.15 -5.29 -25.51
N ASP A 2 -7.86 -4.58 -26.33
CA ASP A 2 -7.28 -3.50 -27.15
C ASP A 2 -7.38 -2.19 -26.33
N PHE A 3 -6.26 -1.74 -25.79
CA PHE A 3 -6.17 -0.48 -25.06
C PHE A 3 -5.56 0.59 -25.96
N ASP A 4 -6.09 1.80 -25.92
CA ASP A 4 -5.47 2.94 -26.57
C ASP A 4 -4.14 3.29 -25.90
N LYS A 5 -3.05 2.88 -26.54
CA LYS A 5 -1.66 3.10 -26.08
C LYS A 5 -1.35 4.60 -25.86
N LYS A 6 -1.85 5.48 -26.74
CA LYS A 6 -1.62 6.93 -26.60
C LYS A 6 -2.30 7.48 -25.34
N LYS A 7 -3.53 7.04 -25.07
CA LYS A 7 -4.29 7.40 -23.88
C LYS A 7 -3.59 6.88 -22.62
N LEU A 8 -3.10 5.63 -22.63
CA LEU A 8 -2.35 5.03 -21.53
C LEU A 8 -1.07 5.83 -21.20
N ILE A 9 -0.27 6.13 -22.23
CA ILE A 9 0.95 6.95 -22.09
C ILE A 9 0.63 8.34 -21.54
N SER A 10 -0.48 8.96 -22.00
CA SER A 10 -0.92 10.27 -21.50
C SER A 10 -1.21 10.24 -20.01
N TYR A 11 -1.90 9.21 -19.49
CA TYR A 11 -2.16 9.07 -18.06
C TYR A 11 -0.89 8.82 -17.26
N ILE A 12 0.02 7.94 -17.75
CA ILE A 12 1.29 7.65 -17.07
C ILE A 12 2.12 8.95 -16.91
N LYS A 13 2.21 9.78 -17.95
CA LYS A 13 2.94 11.07 -17.90
C LYS A 13 2.36 12.04 -16.87
N ARG A 14 1.08 11.92 -16.55
CA ARG A 14 0.39 12.79 -15.59
C ARG A 14 0.38 12.26 -14.16
N LEU A 15 0.97 11.10 -13.88
CA LEU A 15 1.08 10.57 -12.50
C LEU A 15 1.86 11.49 -11.57
N ASN A 16 2.69 12.39 -12.10
CA ASN A 16 3.44 13.37 -11.32
C ASN A 16 2.63 14.61 -10.92
N GLU A 17 1.40 14.78 -11.40
CA GLU A 17 0.60 15.98 -11.12
C GLU A 17 -0.09 15.92 -9.74
N PRO A 18 -0.79 14.82 -9.34
CA PRO A 18 -1.63 14.83 -8.16
C PRO A 18 -0.84 14.83 -6.85
N LYS A 19 -1.38 15.52 -5.84
CA LYS A 19 -0.93 15.47 -4.46
C LYS A 19 -1.81 14.48 -3.67
N ILE A 20 -1.19 13.56 -2.95
CA ILE A 20 -1.87 12.45 -2.27
C ILE A 20 -1.66 12.54 -0.77
N LEU A 21 -2.70 12.22 0.01
CA LEU A 21 -2.60 11.95 1.44
C LEU A 21 -2.73 10.44 1.68
N VAL A 22 -1.75 9.85 2.34
CA VAL A 22 -1.84 8.47 2.83
C VAL A 22 -2.16 8.50 4.31
N VAL A 23 -3.28 7.89 4.69
CA VAL A 23 -3.75 7.77 6.07
C VAL A 23 -3.75 6.28 6.43
N GLY A 24 -3.07 5.90 7.50
CA GLY A 24 -3.09 4.49 7.89
C GLY A 24 -2.01 4.06 8.85
N ASP A 25 -1.79 2.76 8.88
CA ASP A 25 -0.82 2.10 9.74
C ASP A 25 0.59 2.26 9.19
N LEU A 26 1.30 3.26 9.70
CA LEU A 26 2.69 3.54 9.31
C LEU A 26 3.65 2.54 9.95
N ALA A 27 4.57 2.00 9.16
CA ALA A 27 5.55 1.03 9.64
C ALA A 27 6.89 1.16 8.93
N ILE A 28 7.93 0.59 9.55
CA ILE A 28 9.22 0.31 8.92
C ILE A 28 9.52 -1.18 8.96
N ASP A 29 10.18 -1.65 7.92
CA ASP A 29 10.84 -2.93 7.85
C ASP A 29 12.34 -2.69 8.11
N GLU A 30 12.86 -3.24 9.21
CA GLU A 30 14.27 -3.18 9.58
C GLU A 30 14.94 -4.48 9.15
N MET A 31 15.77 -4.40 8.11
CA MET A 31 16.44 -5.55 7.52
C MET A 31 17.87 -5.64 8.08
N MET A 32 18.08 -6.51 9.04
CA MET A 32 19.40 -6.76 9.66
C MET A 32 20.09 -7.92 8.95
N TYR A 33 21.29 -7.69 8.47
CA TYR A 33 22.10 -8.70 7.80
C TYR A 33 23.35 -9.01 8.63
N GLY A 34 23.74 -10.28 8.65
CA GLY A 34 24.95 -10.71 9.30
C GLY A 34 25.53 -11.98 8.67
N ASP A 35 26.83 -12.15 8.82
CA ASP A 35 27.51 -13.38 8.43
C ASP A 35 27.41 -14.41 9.55
N THR A 36 27.09 -15.65 9.18
CA THR A 36 27.04 -16.76 10.14
C THR A 36 28.45 -17.13 10.56
N GLU A 37 28.76 -16.96 11.83
CA GLU A 37 30.10 -17.24 12.37
C GLU A 37 30.16 -18.65 12.98
N ARG A 38 29.33 -18.91 13.98
CA ARG A 38 29.34 -20.17 14.76
C ARG A 38 28.04 -20.36 15.53
N ILE A 39 27.88 -21.53 16.11
CA ILE A 39 26.84 -21.78 17.13
C ILE A 39 27.35 -21.23 18.49
N SER A 40 26.46 -20.60 19.26
CA SER A 40 26.75 -20.09 20.58
C SER A 40 27.16 -21.23 21.53
N ARG A 41 28.02 -20.93 22.48
CA ARG A 41 28.36 -21.85 23.58
C ARG A 41 27.34 -21.84 24.72
N GLU A 42 26.47 -20.82 24.76
CA GLU A 42 25.47 -20.62 25.80
C GLU A 42 24.14 -21.31 25.48
N ALA A 43 23.82 -21.43 24.19
CA ALA A 43 22.59 -22.06 23.72
C ALA A 43 22.74 -22.51 22.24
N PRO A 44 21.93 -23.46 21.72
CA PRO A 44 22.01 -23.94 20.36
C PRO A 44 21.42 -22.91 19.37
N VAL A 45 21.99 -21.71 19.35
CA VAL A 45 21.58 -20.59 18.47
C VAL A 45 22.74 -20.11 17.62
N LEU A 46 22.45 -19.65 16.41
CA LEU A 46 23.46 -19.07 15.53
C LEU A 46 23.95 -17.72 16.08
N ILE A 47 25.24 -17.47 15.99
CA ILE A 47 25.84 -16.15 16.16
C ILE A 47 26.02 -15.56 14.76
N LEU A 48 25.45 -14.36 14.58
CA LEU A 48 25.61 -13.58 13.37
C LEU A 48 26.50 -12.37 13.68
N GLN A 49 27.56 -12.21 12.89
CA GLN A 49 28.33 -10.98 12.87
C GLN A 49 27.60 -9.97 12.04
N HIS A 50 27.07 -8.90 12.68
CA HIS A 50 26.31 -7.85 11.98
C HIS A 50 27.16 -7.19 10.90
N THR A 51 26.60 -7.07 9.69
CA THR A 51 27.26 -6.43 8.54
C THR A 51 26.59 -5.12 8.15
N ARG A 52 25.25 -5.09 8.06
CA ARG A 52 24.48 -3.87 7.75
C ARG A 52 23.05 -3.97 8.26
N THR A 53 22.41 -2.79 8.35
CA THR A 53 20.96 -2.66 8.58
C THR A 53 20.38 -1.71 7.57
N ASP A 54 19.36 -2.16 6.84
CA ASP A 54 18.59 -1.33 5.89
C ASP A 54 17.23 -1.03 6.51
N ILE A 55 16.79 0.22 6.44
CA ILE A 55 15.46 0.66 6.88
C ILE A 55 14.61 0.91 5.63
N ILE A 56 13.51 0.17 5.53
CA ILE A 56 12.58 0.19 4.39
C ILE A 56 11.21 0.63 4.91
N LEU A 57 10.54 1.49 4.15
CA LEU A 57 9.17 1.89 4.45
C LEU A 57 8.21 0.73 4.18
N GLY A 58 7.40 0.35 5.20
CA GLY A 58 6.45 -0.77 5.14
C GLY A 58 5.01 -0.32 5.37
N ALA A 59 4.05 -1.18 5.11
CA ALA A 59 2.62 -0.93 5.29
C ALA A 59 2.19 0.40 4.60
N ALA A 60 1.38 1.26 5.25
CA ALA A 60 0.96 2.54 4.68
C ALA A 60 2.15 3.44 4.28
N SER A 61 3.30 3.32 4.95
CA SER A 61 4.51 4.05 4.57
C SER A 61 5.07 3.59 3.22
N ASN A 62 4.91 2.31 2.85
CA ASN A 62 5.30 1.80 1.53
C ASN A 62 4.38 2.35 0.42
N ALA A 63 3.07 2.43 0.66
CA ALA A 63 2.15 3.09 -0.27
C ALA A 63 2.56 4.56 -0.50
N ALA A 64 2.92 5.30 0.56
CA ALA A 64 3.42 6.66 0.46
C ALA A 64 4.75 6.75 -0.33
N HIS A 65 5.66 5.79 -0.15
CA HIS A 65 6.91 5.72 -0.91
C HIS A 65 6.69 5.53 -2.40
N ASN A 66 5.78 4.61 -2.77
CA ASN A 66 5.39 4.42 -4.18
C ASN A 66 4.78 5.70 -4.79
N VAL A 67 3.91 6.39 -4.04
CA VAL A 67 3.37 7.70 -4.47
C VAL A 67 4.48 8.71 -4.66
N SER A 68 5.39 8.86 -3.68
CA SER A 68 6.48 9.83 -3.71
C SER A 68 7.41 9.63 -4.91
N THR A 69 7.78 8.39 -5.19
CA THR A 69 8.65 8.04 -6.33
C THR A 69 8.03 8.46 -7.68
N LEU A 70 6.70 8.35 -7.81
CA LEU A 70 6.00 8.66 -9.05
C LEU A 70 5.66 10.15 -9.20
N ASN A 71 5.32 10.84 -8.10
CA ASN A 71 4.87 12.24 -8.19
C ASN A 71 5.89 13.28 -7.69
N GLY A 72 7.13 12.85 -7.42
CA GLY A 72 8.20 13.75 -7.01
C GLY A 72 8.00 14.34 -5.61
N GLY A 73 7.45 13.57 -4.67
CA GLY A 73 7.31 13.98 -3.28
C GLY A 73 6.01 14.76 -2.97
N LYS A 74 5.05 14.83 -3.86
CA LYS A 74 3.73 15.44 -3.59
C LYS A 74 2.85 14.50 -2.77
N VAL A 75 3.37 14.05 -1.62
CA VAL A 75 2.69 13.11 -0.74
C VAL A 75 2.78 13.57 0.72
N LEU A 76 1.64 13.47 1.40
CA LEU A 76 1.50 13.68 2.83
C LEU A 76 1.19 12.33 3.49
N VAL A 77 1.68 12.12 4.71
CA VAL A 77 1.23 11.01 5.54
C VAL A 77 0.54 11.53 6.80
N ALA A 78 -0.52 10.82 7.22
CA ALA A 78 -1.17 11.01 8.51
C ALA A 78 -1.38 9.64 9.15
N GLY A 79 -0.93 9.48 10.36
CA GLY A 79 -0.99 8.23 11.12
C GLY A 79 -0.44 8.44 12.51
N VAL A 80 -0.24 7.34 13.23
CA VAL A 80 0.26 7.37 14.60
C VAL A 80 1.53 6.52 14.70
N CYS A 81 2.54 7.04 15.38
CA CYS A 81 3.74 6.32 15.76
C CYS A 81 3.99 6.43 17.28
N GLY A 82 4.92 5.67 17.78
CA GLY A 82 5.41 5.82 19.16
C GLY A 82 6.22 7.11 19.36
N ASP A 83 6.68 7.32 20.58
CA ASP A 83 7.74 8.28 20.89
C ASP A 83 8.96 7.48 21.37
N ASP A 84 9.55 6.75 20.41
CA ASP A 84 10.62 5.78 20.63
C ASP A 84 11.75 5.93 19.59
N TYR A 85 12.81 5.14 19.76
CA TYR A 85 13.96 5.16 18.83
C TYR A 85 13.53 4.90 17.36
N GLN A 86 12.56 4.01 17.15
CA GLN A 86 12.08 3.64 15.83
C GLN A 86 11.35 4.78 15.12
N THR A 87 10.80 5.75 15.88
CA THR A 87 10.22 6.98 15.29
C THR A 87 11.28 7.76 14.50
N GLY A 88 12.51 7.87 15.03
CA GLY A 88 13.61 8.52 14.33
C GLY A 88 14.01 7.80 13.05
N LEU A 89 13.95 6.46 13.04
CA LEU A 89 14.19 5.66 11.83
C LEU A 89 13.09 5.86 10.80
N LEU A 90 11.82 5.89 11.22
CA LEU A 90 10.67 6.13 10.35
C LEU A 90 10.73 7.52 9.70
N THR A 91 10.93 8.57 10.50
CA THR A 91 11.00 9.95 9.97
C THR A 91 12.22 10.16 9.09
N GLY A 92 13.37 9.58 9.44
CA GLY A 92 14.55 9.61 8.59
C GLY A 92 14.38 8.87 7.25
N ALA A 93 13.55 7.81 7.22
CA ALA A 93 13.18 7.13 5.99
C ALA A 93 12.19 7.98 5.16
N PHE A 94 11.26 8.70 5.81
CA PHE A 94 10.38 9.67 5.12
C PHE A 94 11.17 10.81 4.49
N ASP A 95 12.15 11.38 5.19
CA ASP A 95 13.00 12.43 4.64
C ASP A 95 13.74 11.96 3.39
N LYS A 96 14.33 10.75 3.43
CA LYS A 96 15.02 10.15 2.27
C LYS A 96 14.09 9.89 1.09
N ALA A 97 12.82 9.55 1.37
CA ALA A 97 11.81 9.28 0.37
C ALA A 97 11.04 10.54 -0.07
N ASN A 98 11.41 11.73 0.42
CA ASN A 98 10.73 12.99 0.16
C ASN A 98 9.22 12.95 0.48
N ILE A 99 8.87 12.43 1.66
CA ILE A 99 7.50 12.30 2.17
C ILE A 99 7.27 13.33 3.27
N ASP A 100 6.25 14.18 3.14
CA ASP A 100 5.87 15.16 4.18
C ASP A 100 5.04 14.47 5.26
N TYR A 101 5.55 14.44 6.48
CA TYR A 101 4.94 13.82 7.66
C TYR A 101 4.46 14.82 8.73
N LYS A 102 4.21 16.07 8.34
CA LYS A 102 3.77 17.13 9.29
C LYS A 102 2.47 16.80 10.04
N TYR A 103 1.70 15.82 9.54
CA TYR A 103 0.46 15.34 10.16
C TYR A 103 0.62 14.03 10.93
N LEU A 104 1.86 13.60 11.18
CA LEU A 104 2.17 12.45 12.02
C LEU A 104 1.86 12.76 13.48
N VAL A 105 1.17 11.86 14.17
CA VAL A 105 0.87 11.96 15.60
C VAL A 105 1.81 11.05 16.37
N LYS A 106 2.51 11.58 17.38
CA LYS A 106 3.30 10.80 18.32
C LYS A 106 2.46 10.46 19.54
N ASP A 107 2.49 9.18 19.95
CA ASP A 107 1.79 8.67 21.13
C ASP A 107 2.77 7.81 21.95
N ASN A 108 3.16 8.27 23.12
CA ASN A 108 4.14 7.63 23.99
C ASN A 108 3.62 6.32 24.62
N THR A 109 2.33 6.03 24.50
CA THR A 109 1.73 4.77 24.97
C THR A 109 1.83 3.66 23.93
N ARG A 110 2.25 3.99 22.71
CA ARG A 110 2.34 3.06 21.57
C ARG A 110 3.80 2.83 21.16
N LYS A 111 4.01 1.73 20.45
CA LYS A 111 5.27 1.43 19.78
C LYS A 111 5.17 1.85 18.32
N THR A 112 6.21 2.45 17.77
CA THR A 112 6.34 2.62 16.32
C THR A 112 6.41 1.24 15.66
N THR A 113 5.48 0.95 14.77
CA THR A 113 5.39 -0.37 14.15
C THR A 113 6.65 -0.67 13.35
N THR A 114 7.36 -1.72 13.78
CA THR A 114 8.62 -2.15 13.19
C THR A 114 8.62 -3.66 13.02
N LYS A 115 8.96 -4.11 11.82
CA LYS A 115 9.17 -5.54 11.53
C LYS A 115 10.66 -5.77 11.28
N THR A 116 11.38 -6.18 12.31
CA THR A 116 12.81 -6.48 12.20
C THR A 116 13.00 -7.88 11.62
N ARG A 117 13.60 -7.98 10.44
CA ARG A 117 13.96 -9.24 9.80
C ARG A 117 15.47 -9.45 9.92
N ILE A 118 15.88 -10.53 10.58
CA ILE A 118 17.27 -10.89 10.75
C ILE A 118 17.60 -11.98 9.74
N SER A 119 18.57 -11.70 8.88
CA SER A 119 19.02 -12.59 7.80
C SER A 119 20.49 -12.89 7.95
N GLY A 120 20.84 -14.16 7.75
CA GLY A 120 22.21 -14.64 7.78
C GLY A 120 22.67 -15.15 6.43
N SER A 121 23.97 -14.99 6.15
CA SER A 121 24.63 -15.57 5.00
C SER A 121 25.91 -16.29 5.43
N ILE A 122 26.29 -17.31 4.65
CA ILE A 122 27.63 -17.89 4.70
C ILE A 122 28.33 -17.43 3.43
N SER A 123 29.60 -17.10 3.48
CA SER A 123 30.40 -16.40 2.46
C SER A 123 30.17 -16.75 0.97
N THR A 124 29.51 -17.85 0.67
CA THR A 124 29.20 -18.33 -0.68
C THR A 124 27.76 -18.74 -0.86
N SER A 125 26.88 -18.50 0.12
CA SER A 125 25.50 -18.99 0.11
C SER A 125 24.46 -17.86 0.06
N ILE A 126 23.25 -18.25 -0.32
CA ILE A 126 22.09 -17.35 -0.36
C ILE A 126 21.80 -16.79 1.02
N THR A 127 21.59 -15.49 1.13
CA THR A 127 21.08 -14.84 2.34
C THR A 127 19.70 -15.37 2.70
N GLN A 128 19.54 -15.91 3.90
CA GLN A 128 18.28 -16.48 4.36
C GLN A 128 17.77 -15.76 5.59
N GLN A 129 16.47 -15.44 5.62
CA GLN A 129 15.83 -14.92 6.82
C GLN A 129 15.77 -16.00 7.89
N ILE A 130 16.29 -15.69 9.08
CA ILE A 130 16.35 -16.59 10.24
C ILE A 130 15.19 -16.35 11.19
N VAL A 131 14.90 -15.08 11.50
CA VAL A 131 13.84 -14.71 12.45
C VAL A 131 13.25 -13.35 12.06
N ARG A 132 11.98 -13.14 12.43
CA ARG A 132 11.33 -11.83 12.39
C ARG A 132 10.83 -11.44 13.78
N ILE A 133 11.12 -10.21 14.17
CA ILE A 133 10.65 -9.61 15.43
C ILE A 133 9.71 -8.48 15.11
N ASP A 134 8.45 -8.57 15.54
CA ASP A 134 7.43 -7.55 15.32
C ASP A 134 7.27 -6.70 16.59
N ARG A 135 7.54 -5.40 16.47
CA ARG A 135 7.23 -4.38 17.49
C ARG A 135 6.01 -3.62 17.02
N GLN A 136 4.91 -3.75 17.71
CA GLN A 136 3.65 -3.08 17.35
C GLN A 136 2.72 -2.98 18.55
N THR A 137 1.79 -2.04 18.50
CA THR A 137 0.66 -1.89 19.41
C THR A 137 -0.61 -2.06 18.58
N LYS A 138 -1.43 -3.08 18.89
CA LYS A 138 -2.63 -3.42 18.10
C LYS A 138 -3.91 -2.86 18.70
N GLU A 139 -3.85 -2.37 19.92
CA GLU A 139 -4.95 -1.74 20.61
C GLU A 139 -5.40 -0.49 19.82
N GLU A 140 -6.68 -0.17 19.87
CA GLU A 140 -7.23 1.05 19.29
C GLU A 140 -6.58 2.29 19.90
N LEU A 141 -6.63 3.40 19.19
CA LEU A 141 -6.10 4.68 19.67
C LEU A 141 -6.84 5.13 20.93
N SER A 142 -6.15 5.83 21.84
CA SER A 142 -6.80 6.59 22.87
C SER A 142 -7.73 7.64 22.27
N LYS A 143 -8.73 8.09 23.04
CA LYS A 143 -9.66 9.13 22.56
C LYS A 143 -8.94 10.43 22.22
N GLU A 144 -7.88 10.75 22.95
CA GLU A 144 -7.05 11.95 22.78
C GLU A 144 -6.24 11.85 21.47
N THR A 145 -5.56 10.72 21.25
CA THR A 145 -4.77 10.48 20.05
C THR A 145 -5.67 10.42 18.81
N GLU A 146 -6.84 9.75 18.92
CA GLU A 146 -7.83 9.71 17.85
C GLU A 146 -8.34 11.12 17.48
N ALA A 147 -8.66 11.95 18.49
CA ALA A 147 -9.12 13.31 18.25
C ALA A 147 -8.05 14.17 17.57
N LEU A 148 -6.79 14.06 18.00
CA LEU A 148 -5.67 14.79 17.40
C LEU A 148 -5.44 14.37 15.94
N LEU A 149 -5.49 13.06 15.64
CA LEU A 149 -5.40 12.56 14.27
C LEU A 149 -6.52 13.13 13.40
N ILE A 150 -7.77 13.13 13.89
CA ILE A 150 -8.91 13.70 13.16
C ILE A 150 -8.75 15.20 12.91
N GLU A 151 -8.21 15.97 13.86
CA GLU A 151 -7.92 17.39 13.65
C GLU A 151 -6.83 17.60 12.57
N ASN A 152 -5.81 16.75 12.54
CA ASN A 152 -4.81 16.76 11.48
C ASN A 152 -5.44 16.44 10.11
N LEU A 153 -6.33 15.46 10.04
CA LEU A 153 -7.04 15.09 8.82
C LEU A 153 -7.92 16.22 8.28
N LYS A 154 -8.59 16.98 9.14
CA LYS A 154 -9.36 18.18 8.74
C LYS A 154 -8.50 19.23 8.02
N LYS A 155 -7.22 19.34 8.41
CA LYS A 155 -6.26 20.26 7.77
C LYS A 155 -5.65 19.66 6.50
N ALA A 156 -5.29 18.37 6.53
CA ALA A 156 -4.58 17.71 5.44
C ALA A 156 -5.46 17.47 4.20
N ILE A 157 -6.69 16.97 4.39
CA ILE A 157 -7.55 16.53 3.28
C ILE A 157 -7.88 17.64 2.27
N PRO A 158 -8.14 18.90 2.67
CA PRO A 158 -8.34 19.99 1.72
C PRO A 158 -7.12 20.26 0.81
N GLU A 159 -5.90 19.96 1.28
CA GLU A 159 -4.64 20.27 0.57
C GLU A 159 -4.29 19.28 -0.56
N VAL A 160 -5.02 18.16 -0.70
CA VAL A 160 -4.67 17.05 -1.60
C VAL A 160 -5.75 16.78 -2.63
N ASP A 161 -5.44 15.99 -3.65
CA ASP A 161 -6.36 15.59 -4.71
C ASP A 161 -7.03 14.25 -4.40
N ALA A 162 -6.33 13.36 -3.71
CA ALA A 162 -6.86 12.06 -3.30
C ALA A 162 -6.32 11.62 -1.94
N VAL A 163 -7.06 10.70 -1.31
CA VAL A 163 -6.74 10.08 -0.02
C VAL A 163 -6.64 8.56 -0.23
N ILE A 164 -5.57 7.97 0.26
CA ILE A 164 -5.43 6.52 0.43
C ILE A 164 -5.68 6.20 1.90
N LEU A 165 -6.62 5.28 2.19
CA LEU A 165 -6.76 4.63 3.48
C LEU A 165 -6.07 3.27 3.41
N SER A 166 -4.95 3.09 4.11
CA SER A 166 -4.16 1.85 4.12
C SER A 166 -4.22 1.22 5.51
N ASP A 167 -5.03 0.14 5.63
CA ASP A 167 -5.39 -0.49 6.89
C ASP A 167 -4.81 -1.90 7.03
N TYR A 168 -3.77 -2.00 7.85
CA TYR A 168 -3.14 -3.25 8.27
C TYR A 168 -3.69 -3.80 9.60
N HIS A 169 -4.74 -3.16 10.13
CA HIS A 169 -5.35 -3.49 11.42
C HIS A 169 -4.37 -3.47 12.59
N ILE A 170 -3.53 -2.42 12.64
CA ILE A 170 -2.59 -2.16 13.73
C ILE A 170 -3.13 -1.03 14.65
N GLY A 171 -4.38 -0.63 14.45
CA GLY A 171 -5.14 0.22 15.37
C GLY A 171 -5.19 1.71 15.03
N THR A 172 -4.51 2.18 13.99
CA THR A 172 -4.58 3.61 13.58
C THR A 172 -5.94 3.97 12.98
N LEU A 173 -6.48 3.11 12.12
CA LEU A 173 -7.74 3.32 11.44
C LEU A 173 -8.91 2.80 12.30
N THR A 174 -9.22 3.52 13.38
CA THR A 174 -10.45 3.27 14.15
C THR A 174 -11.68 3.55 13.30
N LYS A 175 -12.82 2.97 13.66
CA LYS A 175 -14.09 3.23 12.97
C LYS A 175 -14.35 4.72 12.79
N LYS A 176 -14.09 5.54 13.84
CA LYS A 176 -14.32 6.97 13.83
C LYS A 176 -13.33 7.72 12.92
N VAL A 177 -12.05 7.30 12.89
CA VAL A 177 -11.05 7.85 11.97
C VAL A 177 -11.47 7.57 10.52
N ILE A 178 -11.88 6.33 10.20
CA ILE A 178 -12.37 5.95 8.88
C ILE A 178 -13.56 6.83 8.46
N GLU A 179 -14.61 6.86 9.29
CA GLU A 179 -15.84 7.62 9.01
C GLU A 179 -15.54 9.11 8.79
N LYS A 180 -14.73 9.73 9.68
CA LYS A 180 -14.39 11.15 9.56
C LYS A 180 -13.50 11.45 8.36
N THR A 181 -12.55 10.60 8.04
CA THR A 181 -11.73 10.76 6.83
C THR A 181 -12.58 10.76 5.57
N ILE A 182 -13.49 9.78 5.44
CA ILE A 182 -14.37 9.67 4.27
C ILE A 182 -15.37 10.84 4.22
N GLU A 183 -15.95 11.23 5.36
CA GLU A 183 -16.86 12.38 5.46
C GLU A 183 -16.19 13.67 4.95
N ILE A 184 -14.97 13.96 5.45
CA ILE A 184 -14.23 15.16 5.07
C ILE A 184 -13.82 15.11 3.60
N ALA A 185 -13.30 13.97 3.13
CA ALA A 185 -12.90 13.79 1.74
C ALA A 185 -14.09 14.00 0.78
N ASN A 186 -15.25 13.45 1.09
CA ASN A 186 -16.47 13.64 0.30
C ASN A 186 -16.95 15.10 0.30
N LYS A 187 -16.87 15.79 1.44
CA LYS A 187 -17.20 17.22 1.54
C LYS A 187 -16.34 18.05 0.58
N TYR A 188 -15.06 17.73 0.45
CA TYR A 188 -14.13 18.42 -0.45
C TYR A 188 -14.02 17.74 -1.85
N LYS A 189 -14.91 16.77 -2.16
CA LYS A 189 -14.96 16.04 -3.43
C LYS A 189 -13.63 15.38 -3.81
N LYS A 190 -12.89 14.88 -2.80
CA LYS A 190 -11.62 14.19 -3.00
C LYS A 190 -11.86 12.72 -3.35
N ILE A 191 -10.97 12.15 -4.14
CA ILE A 191 -10.93 10.71 -4.42
C ILE A 191 -10.52 9.99 -3.14
N VAL A 192 -11.19 8.89 -2.80
CA VAL A 192 -10.83 8.01 -1.66
C VAL A 192 -10.64 6.60 -2.17
N VAL A 193 -9.44 6.08 -2.03
CA VAL A 193 -9.10 4.67 -2.33
C VAL A 193 -8.73 3.97 -1.04
N VAL A 194 -9.25 2.76 -0.86
CA VAL A 194 -9.03 1.96 0.35
C VAL A 194 -8.26 0.70 0.01
N ASP A 195 -7.20 0.45 0.75
CA ASP A 195 -6.51 -0.83 0.84
C ASP A 195 -6.65 -1.37 2.26
N ALA A 196 -7.45 -2.41 2.43
CA ALA A 196 -7.75 -2.99 3.74
C ALA A 196 -7.89 -4.50 3.64
N GLN A 197 -7.45 -5.21 4.69
CA GLN A 197 -7.43 -6.68 4.73
C GLN A 197 -8.70 -7.30 5.32
N LYS A 198 -9.51 -6.52 6.04
CA LYS A 198 -10.70 -7.00 6.76
C LYS A 198 -11.78 -5.92 6.81
N ASN A 199 -13.02 -6.33 7.16
CA ASN A 199 -14.14 -5.44 7.42
C ASN A 199 -14.38 -4.43 6.27
N LEU A 200 -14.26 -4.90 5.02
CA LEU A 200 -14.32 -4.05 3.83
C LEU A 200 -15.64 -3.27 3.75
N GLU A 201 -16.72 -3.79 4.31
CA GLU A 201 -18.05 -3.17 4.37
C GLU A 201 -18.12 -1.91 5.26
N THR A 202 -17.09 -1.66 6.08
CA THR A 202 -17.04 -0.47 6.96
C THR A 202 -16.69 0.81 6.18
N TYR A 203 -16.02 0.67 5.04
CA TYR A 203 -15.58 1.79 4.20
C TYR A 203 -16.67 2.23 3.23
N LYS A 204 -17.61 3.04 3.72
CA LYS A 204 -18.79 3.46 2.93
C LYS A 204 -18.59 4.78 2.22
N ASN A 205 -19.19 4.90 1.02
CA ASN A 205 -19.18 6.11 0.20
C ASN A 205 -17.76 6.51 -0.27
N ILE A 206 -16.94 5.54 -0.62
CA ILE A 206 -15.58 5.71 -1.15
C ILE A 206 -15.59 5.77 -2.68
N THR A 207 -14.48 6.18 -3.27
CA THR A 207 -14.32 6.13 -4.73
C THR A 207 -14.03 4.71 -5.19
N SER A 208 -13.05 4.04 -4.56
CA SER A 208 -12.68 2.67 -4.91
C SER A 208 -11.99 1.97 -3.75
N MET A 209 -11.80 0.64 -3.88
CA MET A 209 -10.91 -0.15 -3.02
C MET A 209 -10.17 -1.20 -3.84
N THR A 210 -9.05 -1.69 -3.28
CA THR A 210 -8.11 -2.57 -3.97
C THR A 210 -7.85 -3.89 -3.23
N PRO A 211 -8.87 -4.62 -2.75
CA PRO A 211 -8.67 -5.85 -1.99
C PRO A 211 -8.03 -6.94 -2.86
N ASN A 212 -7.25 -7.82 -2.22
CA ASN A 212 -6.80 -9.03 -2.86
C ASN A 212 -7.89 -10.11 -2.84
N LEU A 213 -7.70 -11.17 -3.63
CA LEU A 213 -8.67 -12.26 -3.74
C LEU A 213 -8.95 -12.95 -2.39
N PRO A 214 -7.95 -13.33 -1.56
CA PRO A 214 -8.19 -13.91 -0.24
C PRO A 214 -9.01 -13.02 0.70
N ASP A 215 -8.71 -11.72 0.76
CA ASP A 215 -9.42 -10.79 1.63
C ASP A 215 -10.83 -10.50 1.11
N THR A 216 -11.01 -10.47 -0.21
CA THR A 216 -12.33 -10.42 -0.85
C THR A 216 -13.17 -11.62 -0.44
N GLN A 217 -12.66 -12.85 -0.57
CA GLN A 217 -13.37 -14.08 -0.19
C GLN A 217 -13.83 -14.06 1.27
N LYS A 218 -12.95 -13.64 2.18
CA LYS A 218 -13.28 -13.49 3.61
C LYS A 218 -14.41 -12.49 3.84
N SER A 219 -14.35 -11.33 3.17
CA SER A 219 -15.34 -10.27 3.34
C SER A 219 -16.70 -10.65 2.74
N VAL A 220 -16.74 -11.28 1.57
CA VAL A 220 -18.00 -11.65 0.93
C VAL A 220 -18.62 -12.93 1.53
N GLY A 221 -17.82 -13.76 2.20
CA GLY A 221 -18.28 -14.98 2.89
C GLY A 221 -18.48 -16.19 1.97
N PHE A 222 -17.88 -16.20 0.77
CA PHE A 222 -17.89 -17.34 -0.14
C PHE A 222 -16.59 -17.45 -0.94
N PHE A 223 -16.30 -18.66 -1.42
CA PHE A 223 -15.13 -18.90 -2.28
C PHE A 223 -15.36 -18.35 -3.69
N ILE A 224 -14.31 -17.84 -4.28
CA ILE A 224 -14.28 -17.28 -5.65
C ILE A 224 -13.44 -18.22 -6.50
N ASN A 225 -14.10 -19.02 -7.34
CA ASN A 225 -13.45 -20.04 -8.16
C ASN A 225 -13.44 -19.70 -9.66
N ASN A 226 -14.20 -18.70 -10.08
CA ASN A 226 -14.38 -18.34 -11.48
C ASN A 226 -14.84 -16.89 -11.64
N ASP A 227 -14.92 -16.41 -12.87
CA ASP A 227 -15.30 -15.03 -13.20
C ASP A 227 -16.75 -14.69 -12.78
N VAL A 228 -17.65 -15.67 -12.66
CA VAL A 228 -19.02 -15.45 -12.17
C VAL A 228 -18.99 -15.10 -10.68
N ASP A 229 -18.18 -15.82 -9.91
CA ASP A 229 -18.00 -15.56 -8.49
C ASP A 229 -17.31 -14.20 -8.25
N LEU A 230 -16.32 -13.84 -9.09
CA LEU A 230 -15.69 -12.50 -9.07
C LEU A 230 -16.72 -11.39 -9.28
N LYS A 231 -17.64 -11.55 -10.25
CA LYS A 231 -18.73 -10.58 -10.49
C LYS A 231 -19.63 -10.46 -9.27
N LYS A 232 -20.06 -11.58 -8.68
CA LYS A 232 -20.90 -11.58 -7.47
C LYS A 232 -20.19 -10.90 -6.30
N ALA A 233 -18.90 -11.16 -6.12
CA ALA A 233 -18.09 -10.56 -5.07
C ALA A 233 -17.96 -9.05 -5.27
N GLY A 234 -17.62 -8.60 -6.48
CA GLY A 234 -17.54 -7.19 -6.82
C GLY A 234 -18.88 -6.47 -6.62
N ASP A 235 -20.00 -7.04 -7.09
CA ASP A 235 -21.35 -6.49 -6.89
C ASP A 235 -21.73 -6.38 -5.40
N LYS A 236 -21.34 -7.38 -4.59
CA LYS A 236 -21.58 -7.34 -3.15
C LYS A 236 -20.78 -6.20 -2.51
N LEU A 237 -19.48 -6.10 -2.80
CA LEU A 237 -18.65 -5.03 -2.27
C LEU A 237 -19.13 -3.64 -2.71
N LEU A 238 -19.53 -3.45 -3.98
CA LEU A 238 -20.12 -2.20 -4.46
C LEU A 238 -21.37 -1.79 -3.67
N ARG A 239 -22.27 -2.75 -3.40
CA ARG A 239 -23.48 -2.48 -2.59
C ARG A 239 -23.15 -2.12 -1.14
N ASP A 240 -22.26 -2.91 -0.53
CA ASP A 240 -21.96 -2.80 0.89
C ASP A 240 -21.18 -1.51 1.19
N THR A 241 -20.28 -1.10 0.29
CA THR A 241 -19.41 0.09 0.45
C THR A 241 -19.96 1.33 -0.24
N LYS A 242 -20.89 1.20 -1.18
CA LYS A 242 -21.34 2.27 -2.09
C LYS A 242 -20.17 2.89 -2.88
N ALA A 243 -19.11 2.12 -3.13
CA ALA A 243 -17.98 2.54 -3.95
C ALA A 243 -18.39 2.74 -5.42
N LYS A 244 -17.67 3.59 -6.16
CA LYS A 244 -17.88 3.76 -7.61
C LYS A 244 -17.30 2.59 -8.40
N SER A 245 -16.19 2.02 -7.91
CA SER A 245 -15.55 0.84 -8.49
C SER A 245 -14.86 -0.01 -7.41
N ILE A 246 -14.63 -1.29 -7.72
CA ILE A 246 -13.83 -2.22 -6.92
C ILE A 246 -12.77 -2.82 -7.85
N LEU A 247 -11.51 -2.79 -7.43
CA LEU A 247 -10.39 -3.44 -8.10
C LEU A 247 -9.94 -4.65 -7.26
N ILE A 248 -10.32 -5.86 -7.66
CA ILE A 248 -9.86 -7.10 -7.01
C ILE A 248 -8.55 -7.53 -7.64
N THR A 249 -7.48 -7.63 -6.84
CA THR A 249 -6.19 -8.16 -7.30
C THR A 249 -6.19 -9.68 -7.16
N CYS A 250 -5.86 -10.40 -8.25
CA CYS A 250 -5.95 -11.86 -8.36
C CYS A 250 -4.57 -12.52 -8.52
N GLY A 251 -3.48 -11.87 -8.10
CA GLY A 251 -2.12 -12.39 -8.22
C GLY A 251 -1.75 -12.73 -9.66
N ALA A 252 -1.37 -13.97 -9.94
CA ALA A 252 -0.97 -14.43 -11.27
C ALA A 252 -2.10 -14.38 -12.31
N ASP A 253 -3.37 -14.28 -11.90
CA ASP A 253 -4.53 -14.16 -12.78
C ASP A 253 -4.85 -12.71 -13.16
N GLY A 254 -4.03 -11.76 -12.69
CA GLY A 254 -4.16 -10.34 -13.00
C GLY A 254 -5.14 -9.62 -12.07
N MET A 255 -6.06 -8.84 -12.63
CA MET A 255 -6.96 -7.98 -11.88
C MET A 255 -8.38 -8.02 -12.44
N PHE A 256 -9.35 -7.70 -11.58
CA PHE A 256 -10.76 -7.63 -11.95
C PHE A 256 -11.37 -6.34 -11.45
N VAL A 257 -11.86 -5.51 -12.39
CA VAL A 257 -12.53 -4.23 -12.09
C VAL A 257 -14.03 -4.41 -12.22
N THR A 258 -14.76 -4.00 -11.19
CA THR A 258 -16.23 -3.91 -11.20
C THR A 258 -16.64 -2.45 -10.96
N GLU A 259 -17.56 -1.93 -11.78
CA GLU A 259 -18.09 -0.55 -11.70
C GLU A 259 -19.59 -0.55 -11.40
N GLN A 260 -20.12 0.53 -10.82
CA GLN A 260 -21.54 0.66 -10.44
C GLN A 260 -22.51 0.44 -11.61
N ASN A 261 -22.10 0.71 -12.85
CA ASN A 261 -22.90 0.49 -14.07
C ASN A 261 -22.93 -0.99 -14.51
N LYS A 262 -22.46 -1.92 -13.65
CA LYS A 262 -22.30 -3.35 -13.92
C LYS A 262 -21.35 -3.66 -15.08
N LYS A 263 -20.40 -2.78 -15.34
CA LYS A 263 -19.29 -3.05 -16.24
C LYS A 263 -18.23 -3.86 -15.49
N TYR A 264 -17.83 -4.97 -16.09
CA TYR A 264 -16.83 -5.88 -15.53
C TYR A 264 -15.66 -5.98 -16.50
N THR A 265 -14.45 -5.78 -16.00
CA THR A 265 -13.26 -5.83 -16.83
C THR A 265 -12.21 -6.70 -16.16
N LYS A 266 -11.82 -7.78 -16.82
CA LYS A 266 -10.68 -8.61 -16.39
C LYS A 266 -9.43 -8.12 -17.11
N ILE A 267 -8.41 -7.79 -16.34
CA ILE A 267 -7.12 -7.33 -16.84
C ILE A 267 -6.13 -8.46 -16.56
N PRO A 268 -5.62 -9.16 -17.60
CA PRO A 268 -4.64 -10.21 -17.39
C PRO A 268 -3.36 -9.64 -16.82
N VAL A 269 -2.55 -10.48 -16.17
CA VAL A 269 -1.21 -10.07 -15.73
C VAL A 269 -0.42 -9.52 -16.91
N PHE A 270 0.17 -8.35 -16.72
CA PHE A 270 0.85 -7.61 -17.78
C PHE A 270 2.10 -8.36 -18.31
N ASN A 271 2.83 -8.99 -17.41
CA ASN A 271 4.00 -9.78 -17.79
C ASN A 271 4.03 -11.07 -16.97
N LYS A 272 4.11 -12.22 -17.65
CA LYS A 272 4.29 -13.55 -17.02
C LYS A 272 5.76 -13.86 -16.75
N SER A 273 6.56 -12.84 -16.43
CA SER A 273 7.97 -13.03 -16.08
C SER A 273 8.14 -13.71 -14.72
N GLU A 274 9.36 -14.14 -14.44
CA GLU A 274 9.74 -14.65 -13.14
C GLU A 274 9.39 -13.64 -12.04
N VAL A 275 8.60 -14.08 -11.06
CA VAL A 275 8.28 -13.32 -9.85
C VAL A 275 9.35 -13.64 -8.83
N PHE A 276 10.05 -12.61 -8.37
CA PHE A 276 11.10 -12.77 -7.36
C PHE A 276 10.54 -12.53 -5.95
N ASP A 277 9.82 -11.45 -5.74
CA ASP A 277 9.20 -11.12 -4.45
C ASP A 277 7.90 -10.34 -4.68
N VAL A 278 6.82 -10.75 -4.02
CA VAL A 278 5.50 -10.08 -4.10
C VAL A 278 5.27 -9.07 -2.97
N THR A 279 6.25 -8.89 -2.09
CA THR A 279 6.14 -7.98 -0.93
C THR A 279 5.92 -6.54 -1.41
N GLY A 280 4.87 -5.90 -0.91
CA GLY A 280 4.54 -4.51 -1.26
C GLY A 280 3.88 -4.30 -2.63
N ALA A 281 3.66 -5.36 -3.43
CA ALA A 281 3.00 -5.22 -4.73
C ALA A 281 1.56 -4.65 -4.62
N GLY A 282 0.81 -5.01 -3.57
CA GLY A 282 -0.51 -4.45 -3.26
C GLY A 282 -0.44 -2.94 -3.01
N ASP A 283 0.51 -2.50 -2.18
CA ASP A 283 0.74 -1.07 -1.91
C ASP A 283 1.07 -0.30 -3.19
N THR A 284 1.90 -0.90 -4.07
CA THR A 284 2.24 -0.33 -5.38
C THR A 284 1.00 -0.19 -6.26
N VAL A 285 0.16 -1.23 -6.34
CA VAL A 285 -1.11 -1.17 -7.09
C VAL A 285 -1.98 -0.05 -6.55
N THR A 286 -2.19 0.02 -5.24
CA THR A 286 -3.04 1.02 -4.59
C THR A 286 -2.52 2.44 -4.83
N ALA A 287 -1.21 2.67 -4.70
CA ALA A 287 -0.57 3.96 -4.94
C ALA A 287 -0.74 4.42 -6.39
N VAL A 288 -0.38 3.56 -7.34
CA VAL A 288 -0.44 3.88 -8.79
C VAL A 288 -1.87 4.05 -9.25
N TYR A 289 -2.78 3.17 -8.82
CA TYR A 289 -4.21 3.26 -9.11
C TYR A 289 -4.80 4.58 -8.63
N THR A 290 -4.46 5.01 -7.42
CA THR A 290 -4.93 6.27 -6.85
C THR A 290 -4.39 7.47 -7.62
N LEU A 291 -3.09 7.48 -7.93
CA LEU A 291 -2.47 8.53 -8.75
C LEU A 291 -3.13 8.63 -10.12
N ALA A 292 -3.38 7.50 -10.79
CA ALA A 292 -4.00 7.47 -12.09
C ALA A 292 -5.45 7.99 -12.07
N LEU A 293 -6.25 7.59 -11.06
CA LEU A 293 -7.60 8.14 -10.86
C LEU A 293 -7.55 9.66 -10.64
N ALA A 294 -6.63 10.15 -9.81
CA ALA A 294 -6.46 11.57 -9.53
C ALA A 294 -5.96 12.35 -10.76
N ALA A 295 -5.17 11.72 -11.63
CA ALA A 295 -4.76 12.27 -12.93
C ALA A 295 -5.87 12.23 -14.00
N GLY A 296 -7.07 11.73 -13.66
CA GLY A 296 -8.26 11.71 -14.53
C GLY A 296 -8.44 10.44 -15.36
N ALA A 297 -7.71 9.37 -15.07
CA ALA A 297 -7.97 8.06 -15.67
C ALA A 297 -9.29 7.46 -15.15
N ASP A 298 -9.98 6.70 -15.99
CA ASP A 298 -11.05 5.83 -15.52
C ASP A 298 -10.48 4.62 -14.75
N SER A 299 -11.34 3.89 -14.03
CA SER A 299 -10.94 2.77 -13.17
C SER A 299 -10.21 1.66 -13.94
N VAL A 300 -10.53 1.45 -15.21
CA VAL A 300 -9.91 0.38 -16.02
C VAL A 300 -8.49 0.77 -16.45
N TYR A 301 -8.28 2.00 -16.93
CA TYR A 301 -6.94 2.50 -17.25
C TYR A 301 -6.08 2.63 -15.99
N ALA A 302 -6.66 3.10 -14.87
CA ALA A 302 -5.95 3.17 -13.59
C ALA A 302 -5.50 1.78 -13.13
N ALA A 303 -6.35 0.76 -13.23
CA ALA A 303 -6.02 -0.62 -12.90
C ALA A 303 -4.95 -1.21 -13.85
N LEU A 304 -5.02 -0.88 -15.13
CA LEU A 304 -3.99 -1.32 -16.10
C LEU A 304 -2.62 -0.74 -15.76
N ILE A 305 -2.54 0.55 -15.40
CA ILE A 305 -1.28 1.19 -14.99
C ILE A 305 -0.76 0.53 -13.69
N GLY A 306 -1.65 0.27 -12.72
CA GLY A 306 -1.32 -0.45 -11.49
C GLY A 306 -0.80 -1.87 -11.75
N ASN A 307 -1.38 -2.59 -12.72
CA ASN A 307 -0.93 -3.93 -13.13
C ASN A 307 0.49 -3.90 -13.76
N ILE A 308 0.75 -2.90 -14.61
CA ILE A 308 2.08 -2.68 -15.19
C ILE A 308 3.09 -2.41 -14.07
N ALA A 309 2.78 -1.50 -13.15
CA ALA A 309 3.64 -1.17 -12.02
C ALA A 309 3.94 -2.40 -11.14
N ALA A 310 2.91 -3.17 -10.78
CA ALA A 310 3.08 -4.41 -10.04
C ALA A 310 4.03 -5.39 -10.75
N SER A 311 3.90 -5.52 -12.08
CA SER A 311 4.76 -6.41 -12.87
C SER A 311 6.24 -6.01 -12.89
N LEU A 312 6.54 -4.75 -12.61
CA LEU A 312 7.92 -4.24 -12.51
C LEU A 312 8.51 -4.47 -11.12
N VAL A 313 7.73 -4.19 -10.06
CA VAL A 313 8.23 -4.28 -8.69
C VAL A 313 8.39 -5.72 -8.21
N VAL A 314 7.55 -6.67 -8.66
CA VAL A 314 7.68 -8.09 -8.25
C VAL A 314 8.96 -8.78 -8.77
N LYS A 315 9.71 -8.13 -9.65
CA LYS A 315 11.03 -8.59 -10.12
C LYS A 315 12.17 -8.19 -9.19
N GLN A 316 11.91 -7.37 -8.20
CA GLN A 316 12.89 -6.83 -7.27
C GLN A 316 12.65 -7.40 -5.87
N PHE A 317 13.67 -7.39 -5.03
CA PHE A 317 13.57 -7.86 -3.66
C PHE A 317 12.96 -6.78 -2.74
N GLY A 318 12.03 -7.18 -1.86
CA GLY A 318 11.42 -6.31 -0.85
C GLY A 318 10.42 -5.31 -1.41
N CYS A 319 10.15 -4.25 -0.65
CA CYS A 319 9.23 -3.18 -1.02
C CYS A 319 9.86 -2.24 -2.05
N ALA A 320 9.95 -2.70 -3.30
CA ALA A 320 10.46 -1.90 -4.41
C ALA A 320 9.43 -0.88 -4.89
N THR A 321 9.92 0.20 -5.53
CA THR A 321 9.11 1.21 -6.20
C THR A 321 9.44 1.25 -7.69
N THR A 322 8.58 1.89 -8.49
CA THR A 322 8.82 2.09 -9.92
C THR A 322 8.71 3.58 -10.28
N THR A 323 9.29 3.95 -11.41
CA THR A 323 9.33 5.32 -11.93
C THR A 323 8.42 5.48 -13.15
N ILE A 324 8.06 6.73 -13.48
CA ILE A 324 7.33 7.05 -14.72
C ILE A 324 8.10 6.56 -15.95
N SER A 325 9.42 6.70 -15.95
CA SER A 325 10.28 6.27 -17.06
C SER A 325 10.21 4.75 -17.28
N GLU A 326 10.27 3.97 -16.19
CA GLU A 326 10.12 2.50 -16.26
C GLU A 326 8.74 2.07 -16.73
N LEU A 327 7.67 2.74 -16.27
CA LEU A 327 6.30 2.48 -16.73
C LEU A 327 6.16 2.76 -18.24
N LEU A 328 6.69 3.88 -18.73
CA LEU A 328 6.66 4.22 -20.15
C LEU A 328 7.44 3.21 -20.99
N CYS A 329 8.65 2.84 -20.54
CA CYS A 329 9.46 1.81 -21.20
C CYS A 329 8.74 0.46 -21.27
N ALA A 330 8.06 0.06 -20.18
CA ALA A 330 7.28 -1.18 -20.16
C ALA A 330 6.13 -1.16 -21.18
N VAL A 331 5.42 -0.03 -21.31
CA VAL A 331 4.33 0.12 -22.29
C VAL A 331 4.87 0.11 -23.73
N GLU A 332 6.03 0.71 -23.99
CA GLU A 332 6.64 0.75 -25.33
C GLU A 332 7.08 -0.63 -25.81
N ASN A 333 7.60 -1.46 -24.90
CA ASN A 333 8.17 -2.78 -25.25
C ASN A 333 7.13 -3.90 -25.37
N ILE A 334 5.91 -3.74 -24.89
CA ILE A 334 4.94 -4.86 -24.78
C ILE A 334 3.64 -4.60 -25.56
N LEU A 335 3.32 -3.36 -25.85
CA LEU A 335 2.15 -2.93 -26.65
C LEU A 335 2.59 -2.22 -27.95
#